data_831a677a6600276fe3a08c8959d8a91b
#
_entry.id   831a677a6600276fe3a08c8959d8a91b
#
_cell.length_a   1.000
_cell.length_b   1.000
_cell.length_c   1.000
_cell.angle_alpha   90.00
_cell.angle_beta   90.00
_cell.angle_gamma   90.00
#
_symmetry.space_group_name_H-M   'P 1'
#
loop_
_entity.id
_entity.type
_entity.pdbx_description
1 polymer ?
#
loop_
_entity_poly.entity_id
_entity_poly.type
_entity_poly.pdbx_seq_one_letter_code
_entity_poly.pdbx_strand_id
1 'polypeptide(L)'
;EFEERLKAVLKEIKDSDGEVITFIDELHTVVGAGGGSEGAMDAGNMLKPMLARGELRMVGATTLDEYRENIEKDPALERRFQQVFVGEPSVEDTVAILRGIAPKYEAHHQVTISDGALVAAATLSDRYITGRQLPDKAIDLVDEAASRLRMELDSSPVEIDELRRRVDRMRMEEAYLDESIEDVSKADPADVERLERLRAELADASEELASLNARWEAEKAGHNKVGELRAALDEMRTRADLAEREGNFEEAGRLRYGDMPALERQIREAEAADAAEEAAGEPMIAEKVGAPEIAEVVGSWTGIPVGKLLQGETEKLLTMEDVIGERLIGQKAAVAAVADAVRRSRAGISDPDRPTGSFLFLGPTGVGKTELAKALAEFLFDDERAIVRIDMSEYSEKHSVARLVGAPPGYVGYEEGGQLTEAVRRRPYSVVLLDEVEKAHPEVFDILLQVLDDGRLTDGQGRTVDFRNVILVLTSNLGSQFLTDPLTSPEEKRNEVMSVVQASFKPEFLNRLDDIIIFEALSKEELGEIVEIQLARIAKRLTDRRLSLEVTDAARSWLADEGYDPAYGARPLRRLVQREIGDRLARMLLAGEVLDGQKVVVDRVDGSDGLTLRAEGEAHLPSSASAASPV
;
A
#
# COMPACT_ATOMS: atom_id res chain seq x y z
N GLU A 1 -15.19 12.68 -45.91
CA GLU A 1 -15.75 13.68 -44.94
C GLU A 1 -14.65 14.27 -44.03
N PHE A 2 -13.80 13.44 -43.37
CA PHE A 2 -12.66 13.94 -42.58
C PHE A 2 -11.66 14.72 -43.42
N GLU A 3 -11.28 14.18 -44.57
CA GLU A 3 -10.36 14.83 -45.54
C GLU A 3 -10.88 16.18 -46.05
N GLU A 4 -12.17 16.27 -46.35
CA GLU A 4 -12.80 17.50 -46.84
C GLU A 4 -12.83 18.57 -45.73
N ARG A 5 -13.13 18.18 -44.50
CA ARG A 5 -13.09 19.08 -43.35
C ARG A 5 -11.66 19.56 -43.05
N LEU A 6 -10.68 18.65 -43.09
CA LEU A 6 -9.27 19.03 -42.87
C LEU A 6 -8.79 19.98 -43.98
N LYS A 7 -9.12 19.72 -45.24
CA LYS A 7 -8.80 20.62 -46.36
C LYS A 7 -9.44 22.00 -46.21
N ALA A 8 -10.69 22.04 -45.73
CA ALA A 8 -11.38 23.32 -45.50
C ALA A 8 -10.68 24.11 -44.41
N VAL A 9 -10.35 23.50 -43.26
CA VAL A 9 -9.63 24.14 -42.14
C VAL A 9 -8.24 24.62 -42.58
N LEU A 10 -7.48 23.75 -43.26
CA LEU A 10 -6.14 24.12 -43.78
C LEU A 10 -6.18 25.28 -44.80
N LYS A 11 -7.23 25.34 -45.60
CA LYS A 11 -7.44 26.47 -46.55
C LYS A 11 -7.71 27.77 -45.77
N GLU A 12 -8.55 27.73 -44.78
CA GLU A 12 -8.86 28.91 -43.92
C GLU A 12 -7.62 29.42 -43.18
N ILE A 13 -6.81 28.50 -42.63
CA ILE A 13 -5.52 28.82 -41.98
C ILE A 13 -4.57 29.47 -43.01
N LYS A 14 -4.49 28.93 -44.23
CA LYS A 14 -3.64 29.49 -45.28
C LYS A 14 -4.10 30.91 -45.68
N ASP A 15 -5.42 31.11 -45.80
CA ASP A 15 -6.00 32.41 -46.18
C ASP A 15 -5.84 33.49 -45.09
N SER A 16 -5.50 33.09 -43.84
CA SER A 16 -5.17 33.99 -42.71
C SER A 16 -3.76 34.59 -42.79
N ASP A 17 -2.99 34.31 -43.82
CA ASP A 17 -1.64 34.89 -44.07
C ASP A 17 -0.65 34.79 -42.90
N GLY A 18 -0.74 33.69 -42.12
CA GLY A 18 0.15 33.41 -41.00
C GLY A 18 -0.20 34.04 -39.65
N GLU A 19 -1.39 34.64 -39.52
CA GLU A 19 -1.90 35.13 -38.23
C GLU A 19 -2.32 34.00 -37.29
N VAL A 20 -2.60 32.80 -37.82
CA VAL A 20 -3.05 31.63 -37.07
C VAL A 20 -1.87 30.69 -36.76
N ILE A 21 -1.72 30.35 -35.48
CA ILE A 21 -0.81 29.29 -35.03
C ILE A 21 -1.66 28.04 -34.75
N THR A 22 -1.36 26.95 -35.46
CA THR A 22 -2.09 25.69 -35.31
C THR A 22 -1.38 24.81 -34.27
N PHE A 23 -2.11 24.34 -33.29
CA PHE A 23 -1.62 23.32 -32.36
C PHE A 23 -2.27 21.96 -32.69
N ILE A 24 -1.47 20.92 -32.79
CA ILE A 24 -1.95 19.54 -32.96
C ILE A 24 -1.35 18.69 -31.83
N ASP A 25 -2.24 18.22 -30.97
CA ASP A 25 -1.88 17.20 -29.98
C ASP A 25 -1.77 15.84 -30.63
N GLU A 26 -0.93 14.95 -30.07
CA GLU A 26 -0.65 13.64 -30.62
C GLU A 26 -0.37 13.67 -32.15
N LEU A 27 0.52 14.55 -32.58
CA LEU A 27 0.86 14.77 -33.99
C LEU A 27 1.12 13.46 -34.76
N HIS A 28 1.67 12.45 -34.09
CA HIS A 28 1.95 11.13 -34.67
C HIS A 28 0.69 10.43 -35.20
N THR A 29 -0.49 10.65 -34.60
CA THR A 29 -1.76 10.07 -35.06
C THR A 29 -2.19 10.62 -36.41
N VAL A 30 -1.88 11.88 -36.66
CA VAL A 30 -2.20 12.56 -37.95
C VAL A 30 -1.21 12.19 -39.04
N VAL A 31 0.06 11.93 -38.65
CA VAL A 31 1.15 11.64 -39.62
C VAL A 31 1.30 10.15 -39.90
N GLY A 32 1.07 9.28 -38.86
CA GLY A 32 1.26 7.83 -38.98
C GLY A 32 0.06 7.04 -39.48
N ALA A 33 -1.09 7.65 -39.71
CA ALA A 33 -2.33 6.98 -40.12
C ALA A 33 -2.31 6.27 -41.50
N GLY A 34 -1.19 6.30 -42.22
CA GLY A 34 -1.06 5.80 -43.59
C GLY A 34 -0.66 4.32 -43.76
N GLY A 35 -0.46 3.55 -42.68
CA GLY A 35 0.21 2.24 -42.75
C GLY A 35 -0.66 0.97 -42.71
N GLY A 36 -1.99 1.01 -42.70
CA GLY A 36 -2.74 -0.20 -42.34
C GLY A 36 -4.06 -0.54 -43.04
N SER A 37 -4.64 0.30 -43.91
CA SER A 37 -5.84 -0.09 -44.68
C SER A 37 -5.95 0.67 -46.00
N GLU A 38 -6.31 -0.05 -47.06
CA GLU A 38 -6.63 0.54 -48.36
C GLU A 38 -7.72 1.62 -48.22
N GLY A 39 -7.31 2.90 -48.27
CA GLY A 39 -8.21 4.04 -48.25
C GLY A 39 -7.99 5.11 -47.16
N ALA A 40 -7.10 4.92 -46.18
CA ALA A 40 -6.73 5.98 -45.24
C ALA A 40 -5.67 6.89 -45.87
N MET A 41 -6.09 8.05 -46.37
CA MET A 41 -5.16 9.07 -46.88
C MET A 41 -4.36 9.64 -45.73
N ASP A 42 -3.05 9.58 -45.85
CA ASP A 42 -2.08 10.14 -44.94
C ASP A 42 -2.24 11.67 -44.88
N ALA A 43 -2.87 12.19 -43.83
CA ALA A 43 -3.01 13.62 -43.60
C ALA A 43 -1.63 14.32 -43.55
N GLY A 44 -0.57 13.59 -43.21
CA GLY A 44 0.82 14.04 -43.32
C GLY A 44 1.19 14.49 -44.72
N ASN A 45 0.69 13.83 -45.75
CA ASN A 45 0.95 14.24 -47.14
C ASN A 45 0.30 15.57 -47.55
N MET A 46 -0.75 15.99 -46.83
CA MET A 46 -1.34 17.32 -47.02
C MET A 46 -0.60 18.41 -46.23
N LEU A 47 -0.10 18.07 -45.05
CA LEU A 47 0.64 19.02 -44.21
C LEU A 47 2.06 19.31 -44.74
N LYS A 48 2.77 18.29 -45.23
CA LYS A 48 4.15 18.42 -45.75
C LYS A 48 4.36 19.55 -46.76
N PRO A 49 3.53 19.73 -47.80
CA PRO A 49 3.71 20.84 -48.74
C PRO A 49 3.46 22.22 -48.15
N MET A 50 2.51 22.36 -47.24
CA MET A 50 2.19 23.63 -46.59
C MET A 50 3.28 24.07 -45.60
N LEU A 51 3.78 23.10 -44.79
CA LEU A 51 4.96 23.31 -43.97
C LEU A 51 6.19 23.68 -44.78
N ALA A 52 6.39 23.05 -45.93
CA ALA A 52 7.51 23.32 -46.82
C ALA A 52 7.51 24.76 -47.36
N ARG A 53 6.33 25.32 -47.61
CA ARG A 53 6.17 26.66 -48.16
C ARG A 53 6.04 27.73 -47.08
N GLY A 54 6.03 27.35 -45.81
CA GLY A 54 5.79 28.29 -44.70
C GLY A 54 4.36 28.83 -44.61
N GLU A 55 3.42 28.15 -45.29
CA GLU A 55 2.00 28.50 -45.30
C GLU A 55 1.28 28.09 -44.01
N LEU A 56 1.91 27.24 -43.19
CA LEU A 56 1.36 26.70 -41.96
C LEU A 56 2.37 26.90 -40.83
N ARG A 57 1.95 27.62 -39.79
CA ARG A 57 2.66 27.73 -38.51
C ARG A 57 2.06 26.75 -37.55
N MET A 58 2.85 25.75 -37.14
CA MET A 58 2.36 24.61 -36.37
C MET A 58 3.22 24.32 -35.15
N VAL A 59 2.57 24.02 -34.06
CA VAL A 59 3.14 23.38 -32.88
C VAL A 59 2.52 22.00 -32.78
N GLY A 60 3.34 20.95 -32.77
CA GLY A 60 2.89 19.57 -32.60
C GLY A 60 3.41 19.01 -31.27
N ALA A 61 2.56 18.35 -30.51
CA ALA A 61 2.94 17.60 -29.32
C ALA A 61 2.93 16.11 -29.62
N THR A 62 3.90 15.37 -29.07
CA THR A 62 4.00 13.91 -29.18
C THR A 62 4.95 13.37 -28.09
N THR A 63 4.91 12.06 -27.83
CA THR A 63 5.89 11.40 -26.97
C THR A 63 7.23 11.19 -27.69
N LEU A 64 8.32 10.95 -26.93
CA LEU A 64 9.64 10.70 -27.52
C LEU A 64 9.66 9.45 -28.38
N ASP A 65 8.99 8.39 -27.96
CA ASP A 65 8.98 7.11 -28.69
C ASP A 65 8.18 7.23 -29.99
N GLU A 66 7.01 7.86 -29.93
CA GLU A 66 6.18 8.14 -31.12
C GLU A 66 6.88 9.12 -32.09
N TYR A 67 7.64 10.09 -31.54
CA TYR A 67 8.45 10.98 -32.36
C TYR A 67 9.50 10.19 -33.15
N ARG A 68 10.26 9.31 -32.47
CA ARG A 68 11.28 8.45 -33.11
C ARG A 68 10.66 7.51 -34.14
N GLU A 69 9.47 6.98 -33.85
CA GLU A 69 8.82 6.01 -34.74
C GLU A 69 8.19 6.65 -35.95
N ASN A 70 7.53 7.80 -35.80
CA ASN A 70 6.65 8.37 -36.83
C ASN A 70 7.19 9.66 -37.49
N ILE A 71 8.00 10.46 -36.75
CA ILE A 71 8.48 11.77 -37.25
C ILE A 71 9.95 11.69 -37.70
N GLU A 72 10.83 11.15 -36.86
CA GLU A 72 12.29 11.08 -37.12
C GLU A 72 12.60 10.19 -38.33
N LYS A 73 11.83 9.14 -38.59
CA LYS A 73 11.97 8.28 -39.76
C LYS A 73 11.53 8.94 -41.07
N ASP A 74 10.86 10.07 -41.03
CA ASP A 74 10.45 10.85 -42.21
C ASP A 74 11.32 12.10 -42.37
N PRO A 75 12.35 12.08 -43.26
CA PRO A 75 13.26 13.20 -43.45
C PRO A 75 12.57 14.49 -43.92
N ALA A 76 11.35 14.41 -44.44
CA ALA A 76 10.59 15.57 -44.85
C ALA A 76 9.90 16.28 -43.70
N LEU A 77 9.55 15.57 -42.65
CA LEU A 77 8.97 16.13 -41.42
C LEU A 77 10.07 16.56 -40.45
N GLU A 78 11.06 15.73 -40.22
CA GLU A 78 12.17 15.99 -39.29
C GLU A 78 12.82 17.38 -39.55
N ARG A 79 13.07 17.73 -40.80
CA ARG A 79 13.68 19.00 -41.21
C ARG A 79 12.77 20.23 -41.05
N ARG A 80 11.49 20.05 -40.73
CA ARG A 80 10.49 21.12 -40.65
C ARG A 80 10.00 21.43 -39.27
N PHE A 81 10.31 20.55 -38.30
CA PHE A 81 9.99 20.76 -36.92
C PHE A 81 11.28 21.01 -36.12
N GLN A 82 11.30 22.08 -35.35
CA GLN A 82 12.29 22.28 -34.31
C GLN A 82 11.84 21.54 -33.07
N GLN A 83 12.66 20.60 -32.59
CA GLN A 83 12.40 19.88 -31.36
C GLN A 83 12.51 20.79 -30.15
N VAL A 84 11.53 20.72 -29.27
CA VAL A 84 11.53 21.33 -27.96
C VAL A 84 11.24 20.23 -26.95
N PHE A 85 12.27 19.83 -26.19
CA PHE A 85 12.13 18.82 -25.17
C PHE A 85 11.44 19.39 -23.94
N VAL A 86 10.34 18.77 -23.52
CA VAL A 86 9.63 19.07 -22.28
C VAL A 86 9.87 17.93 -21.31
N GLY A 87 10.76 18.15 -20.34
CA GLY A 87 11.09 17.16 -19.31
C GLY A 87 10.09 17.15 -18.17
N GLU A 88 10.20 16.12 -17.33
CA GLU A 88 9.44 16.05 -16.08
C GLU A 88 9.83 17.22 -15.17
N PRO A 89 8.85 17.97 -14.60
CA PRO A 89 9.16 19.07 -13.69
C PRO A 89 9.68 18.54 -12.35
N SER A 90 10.42 19.39 -11.63
CA SER A 90 10.84 19.08 -10.26
C SER A 90 9.64 19.06 -9.30
N VAL A 91 9.85 18.49 -8.09
CA VAL A 91 8.82 18.53 -7.02
C VAL A 91 8.43 19.97 -6.69
N GLU A 92 9.40 20.91 -6.63
CA GLU A 92 9.17 22.31 -6.34
C GLU A 92 8.33 22.98 -7.44
N ASP A 93 8.66 22.73 -8.71
CA ASP A 93 7.88 23.24 -9.85
C ASP A 93 6.47 22.63 -9.86
N THR A 94 6.33 21.35 -9.51
CA THR A 94 5.04 20.67 -9.41
C THR A 94 4.17 21.32 -8.32
N VAL A 95 4.71 21.64 -7.16
CA VAL A 95 3.98 22.38 -6.11
C VAL A 95 3.48 23.72 -6.63
N ALA A 96 4.32 24.44 -7.39
CA ALA A 96 3.91 25.72 -7.98
C ALA A 96 2.76 25.55 -9.01
N ILE A 97 2.83 24.48 -9.84
CA ILE A 97 1.75 24.13 -10.77
C ILE A 97 0.47 23.79 -10.00
N LEU A 98 0.55 22.93 -9.00
CA LEU A 98 -0.61 22.55 -8.18
C LEU A 98 -1.27 23.77 -7.51
N ARG A 99 -0.49 24.72 -6.97
CA ARG A 99 -1.01 25.96 -6.41
C ARG A 99 -1.77 26.80 -7.45
N GLY A 100 -1.33 26.76 -8.70
CA GLY A 100 -1.98 27.47 -9.81
C GLY A 100 -3.33 26.87 -10.21
N ILE A 101 -3.49 25.56 -10.09
CA ILE A 101 -4.71 24.85 -10.51
C ILE A 101 -5.67 24.54 -9.34
N ALA A 102 -5.19 24.54 -8.10
CA ALA A 102 -5.98 24.19 -6.90
C ALA A 102 -7.32 24.94 -6.81
N PRO A 103 -7.41 26.27 -7.09
CA PRO A 103 -8.69 26.97 -7.02
C PRO A 103 -9.76 26.42 -7.96
N LYS A 104 -9.38 25.82 -9.10
CA LYS A 104 -10.32 25.21 -10.03
C LYS A 104 -10.85 23.86 -9.51
N TYR A 105 -9.98 23.07 -8.89
CA TYR A 105 -10.38 21.81 -8.25
C TYR A 105 -11.25 22.07 -7.01
N GLU A 106 -10.91 23.08 -6.20
CA GLU A 106 -11.73 23.51 -5.08
C GLU A 106 -13.15 23.92 -5.51
N ALA A 107 -13.25 24.70 -6.60
CA ALA A 107 -14.54 25.10 -7.17
C ALA A 107 -15.32 23.92 -7.76
N HIS A 108 -14.63 22.98 -8.41
CA HIS A 108 -15.25 21.82 -9.05
C HIS A 108 -15.81 20.82 -8.03
N HIS A 109 -14.98 20.43 -7.05
CA HIS A 109 -15.37 19.46 -6.01
C HIS A 109 -16.09 20.11 -4.82
N GLN A 110 -16.10 21.44 -4.74
CA GLN A 110 -16.70 22.20 -3.64
C GLN A 110 -16.08 21.85 -2.27
N VAL A 111 -14.77 21.64 -2.25
CA VAL A 111 -13.96 21.35 -1.06
C VAL A 111 -12.79 22.33 -0.96
N THR A 112 -12.19 22.43 0.22
CA THR A 112 -10.96 23.21 0.43
C THR A 112 -9.74 22.31 0.32
N ILE A 113 -8.69 22.78 -0.36
CA ILE A 113 -7.42 22.06 -0.49
C ILE A 113 -6.32 22.84 0.22
N SER A 114 -5.72 22.26 1.25
CA SER A 114 -4.65 22.92 2.00
C SER A 114 -3.34 22.95 1.21
N ASP A 115 -2.50 23.95 1.47
CA ASP A 115 -1.14 23.99 0.89
C ASP A 115 -0.32 22.77 1.26
N GLY A 116 -0.49 22.25 2.50
CA GLY A 116 0.12 21.01 2.94
C GLY A 116 -0.27 19.79 2.10
N ALA A 117 -1.51 19.73 1.59
CA ALA A 117 -1.95 18.69 0.66
C ALA A 117 -1.21 18.76 -0.67
N LEU A 118 -1.04 19.98 -1.23
CA LEU A 118 -0.34 20.17 -2.49
C LEU A 118 1.14 19.76 -2.40
N VAL A 119 1.80 20.14 -1.30
CA VAL A 119 3.18 19.71 -1.01
C VAL A 119 3.24 18.18 -0.83
N ALA A 120 2.31 17.60 -0.08
CA ALA A 120 2.23 16.15 0.11
C ALA A 120 1.98 15.42 -1.21
N ALA A 121 1.06 15.91 -2.05
CA ALA A 121 0.76 15.32 -3.35
C ALA A 121 1.99 15.28 -4.26
N ALA A 122 2.74 16.37 -4.36
CA ALA A 122 3.97 16.42 -5.16
C ALA A 122 5.04 15.48 -4.58
N THR A 123 5.29 15.54 -3.27
CA THR A 123 6.38 14.78 -2.62
C THR A 123 6.07 13.27 -2.56
N LEU A 124 4.85 12.90 -2.14
CA LEU A 124 4.48 11.50 -2.03
C LEU A 124 4.31 10.84 -3.40
N SER A 125 3.78 11.55 -4.40
CA SER A 125 3.68 11.00 -5.75
C SER A 125 5.05 10.78 -6.38
N ASP A 126 5.98 11.71 -6.22
CA ASP A 126 7.34 11.56 -6.73
C ASP A 126 8.04 10.35 -6.11
N ARG A 127 7.92 10.20 -4.80
CA ARG A 127 8.57 9.14 -4.05
C ARG A 127 7.93 7.76 -4.22
N TYR A 128 6.60 7.67 -4.29
CA TYR A 128 5.87 6.41 -4.18
C TYR A 128 5.16 5.96 -5.46
N ILE A 129 4.96 6.83 -6.44
CA ILE A 129 4.29 6.48 -7.69
C ILE A 129 5.30 6.53 -8.83
N THR A 130 5.82 5.35 -9.23
CA THR A 130 6.87 5.22 -10.25
C THR A 130 6.33 5.00 -11.67
N GLY A 131 5.07 4.60 -11.82
CA GLY A 131 4.45 4.30 -13.12
C GLY A 131 3.92 5.50 -13.92
N ARG A 132 3.98 6.71 -13.35
CA ARG A 132 3.50 7.97 -13.95
C ARG A 132 4.51 9.08 -13.64
N GLN A 133 4.47 10.15 -14.42
CA GLN A 133 5.37 11.30 -14.27
C GLN A 133 4.68 12.49 -13.60
N LEU A 134 5.48 13.39 -13.02
CA LEU A 134 5.03 14.69 -12.58
C LEU A 134 4.74 15.59 -13.80
N PRO A 135 3.76 16.50 -13.76
CA PRO A 135 2.89 16.80 -12.61
C PRO A 135 1.64 15.91 -12.52
N ASP A 136 1.33 15.10 -13.54
CA ASP A 136 0.07 14.38 -13.69
C ASP A 136 -0.27 13.51 -12.48
N LYS A 137 0.69 12.69 -12.00
CA LYS A 137 0.47 11.85 -10.83
C LYS A 137 0.11 12.63 -9.56
N ALA A 138 0.63 13.84 -9.40
CA ALA A 138 0.31 14.70 -8.26
C ALA A 138 -1.06 15.39 -8.43
N ILE A 139 -1.41 15.76 -9.64
CA ILE A 139 -2.74 16.31 -9.98
C ILE A 139 -3.82 15.26 -9.73
N ASP A 140 -3.62 14.03 -10.21
CA ASP A 140 -4.55 12.92 -10.01
C ASP A 140 -4.79 12.63 -8.51
N LEU A 141 -3.73 12.72 -7.67
CA LEU A 141 -3.89 12.56 -6.22
C LEU A 141 -4.76 13.65 -5.59
N VAL A 142 -4.57 14.90 -6.01
CA VAL A 142 -5.38 16.02 -5.51
C VAL A 142 -6.82 15.86 -5.95
N ASP A 143 -7.05 15.48 -7.21
CA ASP A 143 -8.38 15.29 -7.78
C ASP A 143 -9.12 14.14 -7.05
N GLU A 144 -8.47 12.99 -6.89
CA GLU A 144 -9.09 11.85 -6.21
C GLU A 144 -9.33 12.13 -4.72
N ALA A 145 -8.40 12.78 -4.02
CA ALA A 145 -8.59 13.12 -2.61
C ALA A 145 -9.75 14.12 -2.44
N ALA A 146 -9.85 15.13 -3.32
CA ALA A 146 -10.96 16.08 -3.33
C ALA A 146 -12.30 15.39 -3.63
N SER A 147 -12.32 14.45 -4.57
CA SER A 147 -13.50 13.65 -4.93
C SER A 147 -13.96 12.76 -3.77
N ARG A 148 -13.01 12.10 -3.07
CA ARG A 148 -13.32 11.26 -1.89
C ARG A 148 -13.90 12.09 -0.76
N LEU A 149 -13.26 13.20 -0.43
CA LEU A 149 -13.74 14.09 0.60
C LEU A 149 -15.16 14.60 0.27
N ARG A 150 -15.42 14.98 -0.99
CA ARG A 150 -16.77 15.38 -1.42
C ARG A 150 -17.78 14.25 -1.24
N MET A 151 -17.41 13.00 -1.55
CA MET A 151 -18.27 11.84 -1.36
C MET A 151 -18.55 11.58 0.13
N GLU A 152 -17.57 11.78 1.00
CA GLU A 152 -17.72 11.68 2.46
C GLU A 152 -18.66 12.75 3.01
N LEU A 153 -18.52 14.00 2.53
CA LEU A 153 -19.43 15.10 2.86
C LEU A 153 -20.89 14.82 2.45
N ASP A 154 -21.09 14.09 1.35
CA ASP A 154 -22.42 13.76 0.87
C ASP A 154 -23.01 12.49 1.52
N SER A 155 -22.17 11.62 2.11
CA SER A 155 -22.55 10.41 2.80
C SER A 155 -22.63 10.59 4.31
N SER A 156 -23.47 9.81 4.98
CA SER A 156 -23.54 9.77 6.45
C SER A 156 -22.22 9.24 7.03
N PRO A 157 -21.65 9.86 8.07
CA PRO A 157 -20.52 9.30 8.81
C PRO A 157 -20.77 7.88 9.30
N VAL A 158 -19.70 7.08 9.37
CA VAL A 158 -19.77 5.67 9.77
C VAL A 158 -20.43 5.51 11.15
N GLU A 159 -20.12 6.41 12.09
CA GLU A 159 -20.69 6.41 13.45
C GLU A 159 -22.20 6.54 13.43
N ILE A 160 -22.75 7.43 12.61
CA ILE A 160 -24.21 7.62 12.45
C ILE A 160 -24.83 6.38 11.81
N ASP A 161 -24.18 5.77 10.82
CA ASP A 161 -24.72 4.59 10.13
C ASP A 161 -24.70 3.36 11.05
N GLU A 162 -23.66 3.15 11.85
CA GLU A 162 -23.56 2.09 12.85
C GLU A 162 -24.63 2.24 13.94
N LEU A 163 -24.79 3.46 14.45
CA LEU A 163 -25.81 3.74 15.47
C LEU A 163 -27.23 3.58 14.91
N ARG A 164 -27.46 4.02 13.67
CA ARG A 164 -28.74 3.83 12.95
C ARG A 164 -29.06 2.35 12.83
N ARG A 165 -28.11 1.52 12.39
CA ARG A 165 -28.26 0.06 12.29
C ARG A 165 -28.51 -0.59 13.66
N ARG A 166 -27.89 -0.05 14.72
CA ARG A 166 -28.13 -0.51 16.08
C ARG A 166 -29.55 -0.19 16.53
N VAL A 167 -30.01 1.03 16.34
CA VAL A 167 -31.38 1.48 16.63
C VAL A 167 -32.42 0.64 15.85
N ASP A 168 -32.18 0.38 14.56
CA ASP A 168 -33.10 -0.44 13.75
C ASP A 168 -33.15 -1.89 14.24
N ARG A 169 -32.03 -2.48 14.65
CA ARG A 169 -32.07 -3.82 15.27
C ARG A 169 -32.83 -3.84 16.58
N MET A 170 -32.62 -2.83 17.44
CA MET A 170 -33.32 -2.71 18.72
C MET A 170 -34.83 -2.52 18.51
N ARG A 171 -35.24 -1.74 17.50
CA ARG A 171 -36.66 -1.59 17.12
C ARG A 171 -37.29 -2.89 16.64
N MET A 172 -36.55 -3.68 15.85
CA MET A 172 -37.05 -5.00 15.42
C MET A 172 -37.18 -5.96 16.61
N GLU A 173 -36.25 -5.94 17.56
CA GLU A 173 -36.32 -6.76 18.78
C GLU A 173 -37.47 -6.29 19.69
N GLU A 174 -37.66 -4.99 19.85
CA GLU A 174 -38.80 -4.42 20.58
C GLU A 174 -40.14 -4.89 20.00
N ALA A 175 -40.32 -4.77 18.68
CA ALA A 175 -41.53 -5.20 18.00
C ALA A 175 -41.80 -6.70 18.18
N TYR A 176 -40.78 -7.55 18.12
CA TYR A 176 -40.89 -8.98 18.37
C TYR A 176 -41.28 -9.31 19.81
N LEU A 177 -40.66 -8.65 20.79
CA LEU A 177 -41.00 -8.84 22.21
C LEU A 177 -42.40 -8.32 22.54
N ASP A 178 -42.79 -7.19 21.98
CA ASP A 178 -44.12 -6.59 22.18
C ASP A 178 -45.22 -7.48 21.59
N GLU A 179 -45.02 -8.08 20.42
CA GLU A 179 -45.94 -9.06 19.81
C GLU A 179 -45.99 -10.37 20.61
N SER A 180 -44.85 -10.81 21.20
CA SER A 180 -44.80 -12.02 22.03
C SER A 180 -45.49 -11.85 23.40
N ILE A 181 -45.63 -10.61 23.88
CA ILE A 181 -46.27 -10.24 25.17
C ILE A 181 -47.67 -9.67 24.93
N GLU A 182 -48.56 -10.44 24.27
CA GLU A 182 -49.96 -10.02 24.06
C GLU A 182 -50.74 -9.82 25.39
N ASP A 183 -50.34 -10.47 26.48
CA ASP A 183 -50.99 -10.37 27.80
C ASP A 183 -49.92 -10.34 28.90
N VAL A 184 -49.60 -9.14 29.39
CA VAL A 184 -48.63 -8.89 30.46
C VAL A 184 -48.88 -9.72 31.72
N SER A 185 -50.13 -10.16 31.95
CA SER A 185 -50.49 -10.99 33.12
C SER A 185 -50.07 -12.45 32.96
N LYS A 186 -49.74 -12.90 31.76
CA LYS A 186 -49.32 -14.26 31.41
C LYS A 186 -47.91 -14.34 30.84
N ALA A 187 -47.26 -13.19 30.60
CA ALA A 187 -45.91 -13.11 30.06
C ALA A 187 -44.86 -13.55 31.10
N ASP A 188 -43.74 -14.06 30.60
CA ASP A 188 -42.60 -14.35 31.46
C ASP A 188 -42.05 -13.02 32.06
N PRO A 189 -41.92 -12.91 33.41
CA PRO A 189 -41.36 -11.71 34.01
C PRO A 189 -40.00 -11.30 33.47
N ALA A 190 -39.22 -12.26 32.99
CA ALA A 190 -37.93 -12.02 32.36
C ALA A 190 -38.05 -11.29 31.01
N ASP A 191 -39.07 -11.62 30.20
CA ASP A 191 -39.29 -10.95 28.91
C ASP A 191 -39.81 -9.53 29.09
N VAL A 192 -40.66 -9.31 30.11
CA VAL A 192 -41.13 -7.96 30.45
C VAL A 192 -39.98 -7.06 30.93
N GLU A 193 -39.09 -7.56 31.81
CA GLU A 193 -37.93 -6.83 32.27
C GLU A 193 -36.94 -6.55 31.12
N ARG A 194 -36.80 -7.49 30.19
CA ARG A 194 -35.98 -7.32 28.98
C ARG A 194 -36.53 -6.24 28.06
N LEU A 195 -37.87 -6.22 27.84
CA LEU A 195 -38.55 -5.21 27.03
C LEU A 195 -38.40 -3.80 27.62
N GLU A 196 -38.57 -3.65 28.94
CA GLU A 196 -38.37 -2.36 29.62
C GLU A 196 -36.96 -1.86 29.50
N ARG A 197 -35.97 -2.74 29.68
CA ARG A 197 -34.54 -2.42 29.52
C ARG A 197 -34.21 -2.04 28.09
N LEU A 198 -34.72 -2.81 27.10
CA LEU A 198 -34.53 -2.53 25.69
C LEU A 198 -35.16 -1.18 25.27
N ARG A 199 -36.33 -0.83 25.83
CA ARG A 199 -36.96 0.48 25.58
C ARG A 199 -36.13 1.65 26.13
N ALA A 200 -35.53 1.49 27.28
CA ALA A 200 -34.63 2.51 27.83
C ALA A 200 -33.38 2.67 26.95
N GLU A 201 -32.71 1.58 26.59
CA GLU A 201 -31.55 1.60 25.69
C GLU A 201 -31.86 2.17 24.29
N LEU A 202 -33.05 1.86 23.77
CA LEU A 202 -33.56 2.36 22.49
C LEU A 202 -33.82 3.88 22.54
N ALA A 203 -34.38 4.37 23.65
CA ALA A 203 -34.59 5.80 23.85
C ALA A 203 -33.26 6.56 23.88
N ASP A 204 -32.29 6.08 24.67
CA ASP A 204 -30.96 6.67 24.78
C ASP A 204 -30.24 6.66 23.41
N ALA A 205 -30.21 5.52 22.73
CA ALA A 205 -29.60 5.40 21.40
C ALA A 205 -30.30 6.26 20.32
N SER A 206 -31.61 6.43 20.42
CA SER A 206 -32.40 7.27 19.50
C SER A 206 -32.13 8.77 19.73
N GLU A 207 -31.95 9.19 21.00
CA GLU A 207 -31.59 10.55 21.34
C GLU A 207 -30.17 10.88 20.88
N GLU A 208 -29.22 9.97 21.09
CA GLU A 208 -27.85 10.07 20.61
C GLU A 208 -27.81 10.18 19.07
N LEU A 209 -28.55 9.32 18.36
CA LEU A 209 -28.67 9.35 16.91
C LEU A 209 -29.26 10.68 16.40
N ALA A 210 -30.27 11.21 17.08
CA ALA A 210 -30.88 12.49 16.71
C ALA A 210 -29.90 13.66 16.91
N SER A 211 -29.13 13.64 17.99
CA SER A 211 -28.09 14.64 18.29
C SER A 211 -26.99 14.62 17.24
N LEU A 212 -26.46 13.42 16.91
CA LEU A 212 -25.42 13.25 15.88
C LEU A 212 -25.90 13.66 14.49
N ASN A 213 -27.13 13.29 14.11
CA ASN A 213 -27.71 13.72 12.84
C ASN A 213 -27.86 15.26 12.75
N ALA A 214 -28.33 15.91 13.81
CA ALA A 214 -28.49 17.36 13.85
C ALA A 214 -27.13 18.07 13.71
N ARG A 215 -26.10 17.57 14.38
CA ARG A 215 -24.73 18.08 14.26
C ARG A 215 -24.20 17.89 12.86
N TRP A 216 -24.31 16.71 12.29
CA TRP A 216 -23.87 16.40 10.92
C TRP A 216 -24.56 17.26 9.87
N GLU A 217 -25.90 17.46 9.98
CA GLU A 217 -26.64 18.34 9.07
C GLU A 217 -26.20 19.80 9.16
N ALA A 218 -25.85 20.29 10.36
CA ALA A 218 -25.33 21.63 10.56
C ALA A 218 -23.95 21.81 9.93
N GLU A 219 -23.01 20.89 10.19
CA GLU A 219 -21.67 20.89 9.58
C GLU A 219 -21.77 20.81 8.05
N LYS A 220 -22.59 19.92 7.50
CA LYS A 220 -22.81 19.79 6.04
C LYS A 220 -23.38 21.06 5.41
N ALA A 221 -24.28 21.76 6.09
CA ALA A 221 -24.87 23.02 5.58
C ALA A 221 -23.84 24.14 5.51
N GLY A 222 -22.91 24.21 6.49
CA GLY A 222 -21.78 25.17 6.48
C GLY A 222 -20.87 24.93 5.28
N HIS A 223 -20.37 23.73 5.10
CA HIS A 223 -19.47 23.35 4.00
C HIS A 223 -20.09 23.58 2.62
N ASN A 224 -21.34 23.21 2.42
CA ASN A 224 -22.03 23.44 1.15
C ASN A 224 -22.12 24.92 0.81
N LYS A 225 -22.35 25.80 1.79
CA LYS A 225 -22.41 27.26 1.58
C LYS A 225 -21.05 27.82 1.11
N VAL A 226 -19.94 27.39 1.71
CA VAL A 226 -18.59 27.83 1.28
C VAL A 226 -18.31 27.31 -0.13
N GLY A 227 -18.64 26.05 -0.42
CA GLY A 227 -18.50 25.46 -1.75
C GLY A 227 -19.29 26.18 -2.84
N GLU A 228 -20.55 26.53 -2.58
CA GLU A 228 -21.40 27.28 -3.50
C GLU A 228 -20.85 28.70 -3.78
N LEU A 229 -20.35 29.37 -2.75
CA LEU A 229 -19.74 30.70 -2.90
C LEU A 229 -18.46 30.65 -3.73
N ARG A 230 -17.62 29.63 -3.58
CA ARG A 230 -16.41 29.43 -4.39
C ARG A 230 -16.74 29.11 -5.85
N ALA A 231 -17.71 28.25 -6.10
CA ALA A 231 -18.20 27.97 -7.46
C ALA A 231 -18.72 29.23 -8.15
N ALA A 232 -19.50 30.06 -7.44
CA ALA A 232 -19.99 31.33 -7.95
C ALA A 232 -18.85 32.32 -8.27
N LEU A 233 -17.78 32.34 -7.46
CA LEU A 233 -16.60 33.16 -7.71
C LEU A 233 -15.86 32.73 -8.99
N ASP A 234 -15.71 31.43 -9.22
CA ASP A 234 -15.06 30.90 -10.43
C ASP A 234 -15.88 31.15 -11.69
N GLU A 235 -17.20 31.06 -11.61
CA GLU A 235 -18.10 31.45 -12.69
C GLU A 235 -17.97 32.95 -13.02
N MET A 236 -17.90 33.83 -11.99
CA MET A 236 -17.67 35.24 -12.19
C MET A 236 -16.31 35.56 -12.81
N ARG A 237 -15.25 34.83 -12.43
CA ARG A 237 -13.91 34.95 -13.05
C ARG A 237 -13.96 34.61 -14.53
N THR A 238 -14.54 33.46 -14.86
CA THR A 238 -14.70 33.00 -16.24
C THR A 238 -15.49 34.02 -17.07
N ARG A 239 -16.55 34.57 -16.50
CA ARG A 239 -17.37 35.61 -17.16
C ARG A 239 -16.64 36.93 -17.34
N ALA A 240 -15.83 37.35 -16.36
CA ALA A 240 -14.99 38.55 -16.48
C ALA A 240 -13.94 38.40 -17.58
N ASP A 241 -13.29 37.23 -17.68
CA ASP A 241 -12.30 36.93 -18.73
C ASP A 241 -12.93 36.87 -20.12
N LEU A 242 -14.15 36.35 -20.23
CA LEU A 242 -14.90 36.33 -21.49
C LEU A 242 -15.27 37.74 -21.92
N ALA A 243 -15.81 38.56 -20.99
CA ALA A 243 -16.16 39.97 -21.26
C ALA A 243 -14.94 40.80 -21.71
N GLU A 244 -13.75 40.53 -21.12
CA GLU A 244 -12.50 41.18 -21.54
C GLU A 244 -12.09 40.81 -22.96
N ARG A 245 -12.20 39.52 -23.32
CA ARG A 245 -11.92 39.03 -24.69
C ARG A 245 -12.89 39.56 -25.73
N GLU A 246 -14.14 39.79 -25.35
CA GLU A 246 -15.17 40.41 -26.19
C GLU A 246 -15.05 41.93 -26.28
N GLY A 247 -14.11 42.56 -25.53
CA GLY A 247 -13.90 43.99 -25.49
C GLY A 247 -14.90 44.75 -24.62
N ASN A 248 -15.70 44.05 -23.80
CA ASN A 248 -16.64 44.66 -22.85
C ASN A 248 -15.93 44.97 -21.52
N PHE A 249 -15.06 45.96 -21.54
CA PHE A 249 -14.24 46.34 -20.38
C PHE A 249 -15.07 46.93 -19.22
N GLU A 250 -16.27 47.47 -19.47
CA GLU A 250 -17.16 47.95 -18.42
C GLU A 250 -17.70 46.81 -17.56
N GLU A 251 -18.18 45.77 -18.17
CA GLU A 251 -18.66 44.55 -17.48
C GLU A 251 -17.51 43.82 -16.79
N ALA A 252 -16.38 43.62 -17.45
CA ALA A 252 -15.19 43.05 -16.87
C ALA A 252 -14.69 43.81 -15.63
N GLY A 253 -14.68 45.14 -15.71
CA GLY A 253 -14.31 46.02 -14.59
C GLY A 253 -15.29 45.93 -13.42
N ARG A 254 -16.59 45.89 -13.67
CA ARG A 254 -17.62 45.75 -12.63
C ARG A 254 -17.48 44.42 -11.91
N LEU A 255 -17.30 43.32 -12.64
CA LEU A 255 -17.10 41.98 -12.07
C LEU A 255 -15.83 41.92 -11.23
N ARG A 256 -14.67 42.34 -11.77
CA ARG A 256 -13.37 42.24 -11.08
C ARG A 256 -13.22 43.15 -9.87
N TYR A 257 -13.73 44.38 -9.94
CA TYR A 257 -13.50 45.37 -8.88
C TYR A 257 -14.71 45.61 -7.98
N GLY A 258 -15.89 45.13 -8.36
CA GLY A 258 -17.13 45.29 -7.60
C GLY A 258 -17.63 43.98 -7.01
N ASP A 259 -18.05 43.06 -7.87
CA ASP A 259 -18.80 41.86 -7.45
C ASP A 259 -17.89 40.79 -6.85
N MET A 260 -16.72 40.51 -7.46
CA MET A 260 -15.78 39.50 -6.95
C MET A 260 -15.22 39.81 -5.56
N PRO A 261 -14.77 41.06 -5.23
CA PRO A 261 -14.31 41.37 -3.87
C PRO A 261 -15.40 41.24 -2.81
N ALA A 262 -16.66 41.45 -3.19
CA ALA A 262 -17.79 41.29 -2.29
C ALA A 262 -18.02 39.81 -1.96
N LEU A 263 -17.94 38.94 -2.98
CA LEU A 263 -18.06 37.48 -2.83
C LEU A 263 -16.88 36.90 -2.06
N GLU A 264 -15.65 37.34 -2.32
CA GLU A 264 -14.45 36.93 -1.55
C GLU A 264 -14.55 37.32 -0.06
N ARG A 265 -15.25 38.41 0.27
CA ARG A 265 -15.52 38.76 1.66
C ARG A 265 -16.52 37.81 2.29
N GLN A 266 -17.58 37.45 1.56
CA GLN A 266 -18.57 36.45 2.04
C GLN A 266 -17.94 35.09 2.27
N ILE A 267 -17.02 34.67 1.40
CA ILE A 267 -16.26 33.40 1.58
C ILE A 267 -15.45 33.47 2.87
N ARG A 268 -14.66 34.54 3.09
CA ARG A 268 -13.88 34.70 4.33
C ARG A 268 -14.75 34.75 5.59
N GLU A 269 -15.93 35.37 5.53
CA GLU A 269 -16.87 35.42 6.65
C GLU A 269 -17.47 34.01 6.94
N ALA A 270 -17.78 33.23 5.90
CA ALA A 270 -18.27 31.87 6.04
C ALA A 270 -17.18 30.95 6.58
N GLU A 271 -15.96 31.01 6.04
CA GLU A 271 -14.80 30.22 6.53
C GLU A 271 -14.45 30.57 8.00
N ALA A 272 -14.58 31.84 8.40
CA ALA A 272 -14.34 32.22 9.78
C ALA A 272 -15.46 31.75 10.73
N ALA A 273 -16.69 31.60 10.24
CA ALA A 273 -17.79 31.03 11.01
C ALA A 273 -17.61 29.54 11.21
N ASP A 274 -17.25 28.80 10.16
CA ASP A 274 -16.94 27.37 10.22
C ASP A 274 -15.78 27.10 11.19
N ALA A 275 -14.67 27.84 11.06
CA ALA A 275 -13.52 27.72 11.97
C ALA A 275 -13.84 28.06 13.45
N ALA A 276 -14.85 28.88 13.72
CA ALA A 276 -15.30 29.18 15.07
C ALA A 276 -16.15 28.04 15.66
N GLU A 277 -16.93 27.36 14.84
CA GLU A 277 -17.69 26.16 15.23
C GLU A 277 -16.76 24.96 15.48
N GLU A 278 -15.70 24.78 14.69
CA GLU A 278 -14.63 23.78 14.88
C GLU A 278 -13.93 23.91 16.25
N ALA A 279 -13.62 25.13 16.66
CA ALA A 279 -12.98 25.36 17.95
C ALA A 279 -13.84 24.93 19.15
N ALA A 280 -15.11 24.61 18.93
CA ALA A 280 -16.06 24.17 19.95
C ALA A 280 -16.20 22.64 20.06
N GLY A 281 -15.65 21.83 19.13
CA GLY A 281 -15.67 20.35 19.19
C GLY A 281 -14.85 19.70 18.09
N GLU A 282 -14.54 18.41 18.20
CA GLU A 282 -13.91 17.65 17.09
C GLU A 282 -14.89 17.55 15.92
N PRO A 283 -14.51 17.95 14.68
CA PRO A 283 -15.38 17.85 13.51
C PRO A 283 -15.67 16.36 13.20
N MET A 284 -16.89 16.08 12.75
CA MET A 284 -17.29 14.72 12.35
C MET A 284 -16.73 14.34 10.97
N ILE A 285 -16.38 15.31 10.15
CA ILE A 285 -15.87 15.11 8.78
C ILE A 285 -14.66 16.02 8.60
N ALA A 286 -13.67 15.53 7.85
CA ALA A 286 -12.54 16.37 7.44
C ALA A 286 -13.05 17.54 6.57
N GLU A 287 -12.64 18.75 6.92
CA GLU A 287 -13.17 19.98 6.26
C GLU A 287 -12.39 20.36 5.02
N LYS A 288 -11.18 19.88 4.94
CA LYS A 288 -10.25 20.20 3.87
C LYS A 288 -9.41 18.99 3.50
N VAL A 289 -9.06 18.92 2.25
CA VAL A 289 -8.03 17.98 1.81
C VAL A 289 -6.71 18.42 2.42
N GLY A 290 -6.17 17.60 3.31
CA GLY A 290 -4.86 17.77 3.93
C GLY A 290 -3.87 16.71 3.45
N ALA A 291 -2.70 16.68 4.08
CA ALA A 291 -1.71 15.64 3.85
C ALA A 291 -2.22 14.22 4.20
N PRO A 292 -3.07 14.01 5.24
CA PRO A 292 -3.68 12.73 5.53
C PRO A 292 -4.50 12.16 4.37
N GLU A 293 -5.40 12.94 3.78
CA GLU A 293 -6.28 12.51 2.71
C GLU A 293 -5.47 12.16 1.45
N ILE A 294 -4.44 12.93 1.12
CA ILE A 294 -3.49 12.60 0.05
C ILE A 294 -2.77 11.29 0.35
N ALA A 295 -2.31 11.08 1.57
CA ALA A 295 -1.63 9.86 1.96
C ALA A 295 -2.54 8.64 1.89
N GLU A 296 -3.83 8.77 2.19
CA GLU A 296 -4.82 7.69 2.00
C GLU A 296 -4.96 7.28 0.54
N VAL A 297 -5.01 8.24 -0.38
CA VAL A 297 -5.06 7.94 -1.81
C VAL A 297 -3.78 7.24 -2.25
N VAL A 298 -2.61 7.74 -1.86
CA VAL A 298 -1.33 7.09 -2.14
C VAL A 298 -1.30 5.67 -1.57
N GLY A 299 -1.78 5.50 -0.33
CA GLY A 299 -1.89 4.19 0.33
C GLY A 299 -2.77 3.22 -0.45
N SER A 300 -3.91 3.67 -0.95
CA SER A 300 -4.83 2.83 -1.75
C SER A 300 -4.23 2.41 -3.10
N TRP A 301 -3.44 3.26 -3.74
CA TRP A 301 -2.81 2.97 -5.03
C TRP A 301 -1.58 2.08 -4.92
N THR A 302 -0.78 2.30 -3.86
CA THR A 302 0.52 1.62 -3.69
C THR A 302 0.46 0.42 -2.75
N GLY A 303 -0.60 0.33 -1.92
CA GLY A 303 -0.72 -0.65 -0.85
C GLY A 303 0.12 -0.32 0.39
N ILE A 304 0.68 0.90 0.49
CA ILE A 304 1.47 1.35 1.65
C ILE A 304 0.52 1.90 2.72
N PRO A 305 0.62 1.44 3.98
CA PRO A 305 -0.25 1.94 5.05
C PRO A 305 -0.09 3.45 5.30
N VAL A 306 -1.23 4.15 5.41
CA VAL A 306 -1.31 5.62 5.59
C VAL A 306 -0.51 6.12 6.78
N GLY A 307 -0.59 5.42 7.91
CA GLY A 307 0.13 5.78 9.12
C GLY A 307 1.65 5.90 8.94
N LYS A 308 2.23 5.17 7.98
CA LYS A 308 3.66 5.26 7.66
C LYS A 308 4.01 6.40 6.73
N LEU A 309 3.06 6.86 5.93
CA LEU A 309 3.26 8.01 5.04
C LEU A 309 3.29 9.34 5.79
N LEU A 310 2.59 9.43 6.93
CA LEU A 310 2.38 10.65 7.70
C LEU A 310 3.19 10.76 8.99
N GLN A 311 3.35 9.63 9.72
CA GLN A 311 4.13 9.66 10.96
C GLN A 311 5.62 9.77 10.62
N GLY A 312 6.31 10.62 11.36
CA GLY A 312 7.74 10.82 11.21
C GLY A 312 8.49 9.48 11.14
N GLU A 313 8.76 9.05 9.91
CA GLU A 313 9.46 7.81 9.58
C GLU A 313 10.74 7.65 10.41
N THR A 314 11.30 8.80 10.80
CA THR A 314 12.50 8.91 11.62
C THR A 314 12.35 8.28 13.01
N GLU A 315 11.23 8.53 13.70
CA GLU A 315 11.00 8.01 15.05
C GLU A 315 10.80 6.49 15.05
N LYS A 316 10.04 5.97 14.10
CA LYS A 316 9.85 4.53 13.91
C LYS A 316 11.16 3.82 13.53
N LEU A 317 11.96 4.41 12.64
CA LEU A 317 13.25 3.84 12.24
C LEU A 317 14.26 3.80 13.40
N LEU A 318 14.16 4.71 14.37
CA LEU A 318 15.00 4.69 15.58
C LEU A 318 14.65 3.56 16.54
N THR A 319 13.40 3.09 16.55
CA THR A 319 12.92 1.98 17.41
C THR A 319 12.85 0.64 16.68
N MET A 320 13.39 0.54 15.47
CA MET A 320 13.30 -0.63 14.59
C MET A 320 13.84 -1.91 15.25
N GLU A 321 14.98 -1.82 15.94
CA GLU A 321 15.59 -2.98 16.59
C GLU A 321 14.73 -3.54 17.72
N ASP A 322 14.10 -2.68 18.49
CA ASP A 322 13.25 -3.10 19.61
C ASP A 322 12.01 -3.82 19.09
N VAL A 323 11.33 -3.23 18.10
CA VAL A 323 10.11 -3.82 17.50
C VAL A 323 10.39 -5.14 16.80
N ILE A 324 11.48 -5.24 16.04
CA ILE A 324 11.86 -6.51 15.38
C ILE A 324 12.33 -7.53 16.42
N GLY A 325 13.02 -7.07 17.47
CA GLY A 325 13.53 -7.90 18.55
C GLY A 325 12.44 -8.60 19.36
N GLU A 326 11.25 -8.02 19.51
CA GLU A 326 10.09 -8.67 20.13
C GLU A 326 9.65 -9.94 19.38
N ARG A 327 9.87 -9.98 18.08
CA ARG A 327 9.48 -11.09 17.21
C ARG A 327 10.61 -12.05 16.88
N LEU A 328 11.84 -11.55 16.81
CA LEU A 328 13.04 -12.30 16.44
C LEU A 328 13.99 -12.42 17.63
N ILE A 329 14.02 -13.59 18.26
CA ILE A 329 14.85 -13.86 19.42
C ILE A 329 16.29 -14.24 19.00
N GLY A 330 17.28 -13.75 19.75
CA GLY A 330 18.66 -14.22 19.69
C GLY A 330 19.54 -13.69 18.55
N GLN A 331 19.01 -12.83 17.66
CA GLN A 331 19.72 -12.36 16.45
C GLN A 331 19.98 -10.85 16.47
N LYS A 332 20.37 -10.28 17.60
CA LYS A 332 20.52 -8.81 17.78
C LYS A 332 21.47 -8.18 16.79
N ALA A 333 22.60 -8.83 16.48
CA ALA A 333 23.57 -8.34 15.52
C ALA A 333 23.01 -8.29 14.09
N ALA A 334 22.22 -9.30 13.72
CA ALA A 334 21.54 -9.35 12.41
C ALA A 334 20.48 -8.25 12.28
N VAL A 335 19.69 -8.03 13.32
CA VAL A 335 18.67 -6.96 13.36
C VAL A 335 19.33 -5.59 13.25
N ALA A 336 20.39 -5.33 14.03
CA ALA A 336 21.12 -4.06 14.01
C ALA A 336 21.71 -3.76 12.63
N ALA A 337 22.36 -4.74 11.99
CA ALA A 337 22.97 -4.56 10.66
C ALA A 337 21.92 -4.19 9.59
N VAL A 338 20.77 -4.87 9.62
CA VAL A 338 19.65 -4.57 8.70
C VAL A 338 19.05 -3.20 9.00
N ALA A 339 18.83 -2.87 10.28
CA ALA A 339 18.28 -1.58 10.68
C ALA A 339 19.17 -0.41 10.25
N ASP A 340 20.47 -0.55 10.41
CA ASP A 340 21.44 0.47 9.97
C ASP A 340 21.45 0.67 8.45
N ALA A 341 21.35 -0.39 7.67
CA ALA A 341 21.27 -0.30 6.22
C ALA A 341 19.97 0.37 5.76
N VAL A 342 18.83 -0.01 6.35
CA VAL A 342 17.53 0.61 6.07
C VAL A 342 17.55 2.09 6.45
N ARG A 343 18.13 2.46 7.61
CA ARG A 343 18.27 3.86 8.02
C ARG A 343 19.12 4.66 7.04
N ARG A 344 20.26 4.12 6.58
CA ARG A 344 21.10 4.79 5.57
C ARG A 344 20.35 5.07 4.28
N SER A 345 19.60 4.09 3.80
CA SER A 345 18.79 4.24 2.59
C SER A 345 17.69 5.30 2.79
N ARG A 346 16.97 5.26 3.90
CA ARG A 346 15.89 6.22 4.19
C ARG A 346 16.37 7.64 4.49
N ALA A 347 17.59 7.77 5.00
CA ALA A 347 18.25 9.08 5.19
C ALA A 347 18.80 9.69 3.89
N GLY A 348 18.64 9.02 2.74
CA GLY A 348 19.15 9.50 1.46
C GLY A 348 20.68 9.49 1.33
N ILE A 349 21.38 8.70 2.17
CA ILE A 349 22.85 8.60 2.16
C ILE A 349 23.32 7.47 1.23
N SER A 350 22.42 6.52 0.92
CA SER A 350 22.69 5.43 -0.03
C SER A 350 22.52 5.89 -1.48
N ASP A 351 23.06 5.12 -2.42
CA ASP A 351 22.90 5.35 -3.85
C ASP A 351 21.41 5.25 -4.24
N PRO A 352 20.81 6.27 -4.86
CA PRO A 352 19.40 6.30 -5.21
C PRO A 352 19.02 5.30 -6.31
N ASP A 353 19.98 4.82 -7.09
CA ASP A 353 19.76 3.87 -8.18
C ASP A 353 19.87 2.40 -7.75
N ARG A 354 20.01 2.13 -6.44
CA ARG A 354 20.11 0.78 -5.89
C ARG A 354 18.86 0.41 -5.06
N PRO A 355 18.62 -0.89 -4.83
CA PRO A 355 17.57 -1.33 -3.89
C PRO A 355 17.73 -0.68 -2.51
N THR A 356 16.62 -0.53 -1.78
CA THR A 356 16.61 0.03 -0.40
C THR A 356 17.55 -0.74 0.54
N GLY A 357 17.77 -2.03 0.29
CA GLY A 357 18.72 -2.86 1.00
C GLY A 357 18.91 -4.20 0.29
N SER A 358 20.10 -4.76 0.36
CA SER A 358 20.48 -6.03 -0.25
C SER A 358 21.35 -6.85 0.71
N PHE A 359 20.82 -7.99 1.17
CA PHE A 359 21.41 -8.77 2.24
C PHE A 359 21.59 -10.23 1.87
N LEU A 360 22.72 -10.82 2.27
CA LEU A 360 22.92 -12.27 2.26
C LEU A 360 22.87 -12.81 3.70
N PHE A 361 21.84 -13.57 4.02
CA PHE A 361 21.64 -14.23 5.32
C PHE A 361 22.23 -15.64 5.31
N LEU A 362 23.27 -15.83 6.10
CA LEU A 362 23.97 -17.10 6.24
C LEU A 362 23.63 -17.75 7.59
N GLY A 363 23.56 -19.08 7.64
CA GLY A 363 23.41 -19.80 8.90
C GLY A 363 22.55 -21.05 8.78
N PRO A 364 22.44 -21.83 9.87
CA PRO A 364 21.67 -23.07 9.90
C PRO A 364 20.19 -22.85 9.59
N THR A 365 19.49 -23.94 9.30
CA THR A 365 18.04 -23.89 9.13
C THR A 365 17.36 -23.62 10.48
N GLY A 366 16.30 -22.81 10.50
CA GLY A 366 15.48 -22.60 11.70
C GLY A 366 16.02 -21.61 12.73
N VAL A 367 17.02 -20.80 12.39
CA VAL A 367 17.59 -19.76 13.27
C VAL A 367 16.91 -18.38 13.12
N GLY A 368 15.93 -18.24 12.22
CA GLY A 368 15.15 -17.00 12.10
C GLY A 368 15.37 -16.20 10.82
N LYS A 369 16.16 -16.66 9.81
CA LYS A 369 16.41 -15.93 8.55
C LYS A 369 15.13 -15.47 7.85
N THR A 370 14.19 -16.38 7.63
CA THR A 370 12.89 -16.07 7.01
C THR A 370 11.99 -15.23 7.93
N GLU A 371 12.11 -15.40 9.26
CA GLU A 371 11.32 -14.62 10.22
C GLU A 371 11.77 -13.15 10.26
N LEU A 372 13.08 -12.89 10.11
CA LEU A 372 13.59 -11.51 9.97
C LEU A 372 13.02 -10.85 8.71
N ALA A 373 13.01 -11.56 7.57
CA ALA A 373 12.43 -11.01 6.33
C ALA A 373 10.93 -10.68 6.50
N LYS A 374 10.17 -11.50 7.23
CA LYS A 374 8.76 -11.24 7.55
C LYS A 374 8.58 -10.09 8.52
N ALA A 375 9.42 -10.02 9.56
CA ALA A 375 9.39 -8.92 10.51
C ALA A 375 9.73 -7.57 9.84
N LEU A 376 10.66 -7.58 8.86
CA LEU A 376 10.95 -6.42 8.03
C LEU A 376 9.76 -5.99 7.17
N ALA A 377 9.07 -6.95 6.53
CA ALA A 377 7.89 -6.65 5.73
C ALA A 377 6.78 -6.05 6.60
N GLU A 378 6.51 -6.63 7.77
CA GLU A 378 5.54 -6.10 8.73
C GLU A 378 5.94 -4.72 9.26
N PHE A 379 7.20 -4.53 9.64
CA PHE A 379 7.68 -3.25 10.17
C PHE A 379 7.63 -2.13 9.12
N LEU A 380 8.07 -2.40 7.89
CA LEU A 380 8.19 -1.39 6.84
C LEU A 380 6.89 -1.15 6.06
N PHE A 381 6.06 -2.19 5.92
CA PHE A 381 4.88 -2.16 5.06
C PHE A 381 3.57 -2.50 5.80
N ASP A 382 3.59 -2.71 7.14
CA ASP A 382 2.48 -3.14 8.01
C ASP A 382 1.72 -4.39 7.50
N ASP A 383 2.35 -5.15 6.61
CA ASP A 383 1.80 -6.40 6.08
C ASP A 383 2.90 -7.47 6.02
N GLU A 384 2.77 -8.50 6.86
CA GLU A 384 3.65 -9.68 6.81
C GLU A 384 3.63 -10.36 5.42
N ARG A 385 2.57 -10.12 4.64
CA ARG A 385 2.39 -10.65 3.28
C ARG A 385 3.04 -9.79 2.20
N ALA A 386 3.61 -8.63 2.54
CA ALA A 386 4.40 -7.82 1.63
C ALA A 386 5.80 -8.46 1.38
N ILE A 387 5.82 -9.79 1.25
CA ILE A 387 7.00 -10.59 0.96
C ILE A 387 6.78 -11.41 -0.32
N VAL A 388 7.72 -11.26 -1.25
CA VAL A 388 7.81 -12.09 -2.46
C VAL A 388 8.83 -13.18 -2.20
N ARG A 389 8.39 -14.41 -1.97
CA ARG A 389 9.29 -15.54 -1.70
C ARG A 389 9.48 -16.39 -2.93
N ILE A 390 10.73 -16.59 -3.32
CA ILE A 390 11.13 -17.44 -4.45
C ILE A 390 12.16 -18.46 -3.95
N ASP A 391 11.89 -19.74 -4.18
CA ASP A 391 12.81 -20.83 -3.86
C ASP A 391 13.79 -21.02 -5.03
N MET A 392 15.06 -20.78 -4.80
CA MET A 392 16.09 -20.84 -5.83
C MET A 392 16.43 -22.26 -6.27
N SER A 393 16.01 -23.27 -5.53
CA SER A 393 16.13 -24.68 -5.97
C SER A 393 15.34 -24.98 -7.25
N GLU A 394 14.24 -24.22 -7.51
CA GLU A 394 13.48 -24.32 -8.76
C GLU A 394 14.20 -23.72 -9.97
N TYR A 395 15.26 -22.96 -9.75
CA TYR A 395 16.06 -22.23 -10.75
C TYR A 395 17.49 -22.78 -10.88
N SER A 396 17.67 -24.06 -10.59
CA SER A 396 18.96 -24.74 -10.72
C SER A 396 19.37 -25.04 -12.16
N GLU A 397 18.44 -25.02 -13.10
CA GLU A 397 18.67 -25.28 -14.51
C GLU A 397 18.57 -24.00 -15.37
N LYS A 398 19.40 -23.91 -16.41
CA LYS A 398 19.47 -22.73 -17.28
C LYS A 398 18.12 -22.31 -17.88
N HIS A 399 17.30 -23.26 -18.32
CA HIS A 399 16.00 -22.93 -18.92
C HIS A 399 14.96 -22.44 -17.90
N SER A 400 15.11 -22.72 -16.61
CA SER A 400 14.22 -22.19 -15.60
C SER A 400 14.50 -20.71 -15.28
N VAL A 401 15.71 -20.21 -15.57
CA VAL A 401 16.07 -18.79 -15.34
C VAL A 401 15.16 -17.84 -16.13
N ALA A 402 14.76 -18.23 -17.36
CA ALA A 402 13.83 -17.44 -18.16
C ALA A 402 12.46 -17.24 -17.50
N ARG A 403 12.02 -18.15 -16.59
CA ARG A 403 10.77 -17.98 -15.84
C ARG A 403 10.88 -16.88 -14.76
N LEU A 404 12.10 -16.55 -14.33
CA LEU A 404 12.32 -15.52 -13.32
C LEU A 404 12.05 -14.12 -13.89
N VAL A 405 12.50 -13.87 -15.12
CA VAL A 405 12.45 -12.55 -15.79
C VAL A 405 11.35 -12.47 -16.85
N GLY A 406 10.91 -13.61 -17.35
CA GLY A 406 9.98 -13.74 -18.47
C GLY A 406 10.65 -14.32 -19.71
N ALA A 407 9.91 -15.13 -20.46
CA ALA A 407 10.40 -15.73 -21.69
C ALA A 407 10.49 -14.67 -22.82
N PRO A 408 11.53 -14.72 -23.68
CA PRO A 408 11.61 -13.84 -24.82
C PRO A 408 10.52 -14.15 -25.86
N PRO A 409 10.22 -13.21 -26.80
CA PRO A 409 9.21 -13.40 -27.83
C PRO A 409 9.38 -14.70 -28.61
N GLY A 410 8.30 -15.45 -28.77
CA GLY A 410 8.29 -16.71 -29.52
C GLY A 410 8.55 -17.97 -28.67
N TYR A 411 8.81 -17.87 -27.39
CA TYR A 411 8.94 -19.00 -26.48
C TYR A 411 7.65 -19.23 -25.67
N VAL A 412 7.46 -20.49 -25.22
CA VAL A 412 6.33 -20.87 -24.34
C VAL A 412 6.45 -20.12 -23.02
N GLY A 413 5.34 -19.48 -22.56
CA GLY A 413 5.30 -18.67 -21.33
C GLY A 413 5.58 -17.18 -21.55
N TYR A 414 5.70 -16.69 -22.77
CA TYR A 414 5.89 -15.25 -23.06
C TYR A 414 4.77 -14.37 -22.49
N GLU A 415 3.53 -14.83 -22.52
CA GLU A 415 2.36 -14.07 -22.04
C GLU A 415 2.25 -14.05 -20.51
N GLU A 416 2.87 -15.00 -19.80
CA GLU A 416 2.75 -15.15 -18.34
C GLU A 416 3.61 -14.14 -17.55
N GLY A 417 4.58 -13.49 -18.20
CA GLY A 417 5.54 -12.61 -17.54
C GLY A 417 6.55 -13.36 -16.67
N GLY A 418 7.53 -12.65 -16.14
CA GLY A 418 8.52 -13.24 -15.22
C GLY A 418 8.02 -13.29 -13.79
N GLN A 419 8.31 -14.38 -13.08
CA GLN A 419 7.83 -14.59 -11.72
C GLN A 419 8.34 -13.51 -10.74
N LEU A 420 9.62 -13.11 -10.86
CA LEU A 420 10.20 -12.03 -10.07
C LEU A 420 9.74 -10.65 -10.55
N THR A 421 9.84 -10.41 -11.86
CA THR A 421 9.52 -9.10 -12.44
C THR A 421 8.05 -8.74 -12.28
N GLU A 422 7.14 -9.69 -12.50
CA GLU A 422 5.70 -9.45 -12.36
C GLU A 422 5.30 -9.27 -10.88
N ALA A 423 5.90 -10.04 -9.96
CA ALA A 423 5.63 -9.89 -8.54
C ALA A 423 6.05 -8.50 -8.01
N VAL A 424 7.24 -8.03 -8.38
CA VAL A 424 7.73 -6.70 -7.99
C VAL A 424 6.95 -5.58 -8.70
N ARG A 425 6.59 -5.76 -9.97
CA ARG A 425 5.77 -4.80 -10.71
C ARG A 425 4.41 -4.57 -10.04
N ARG A 426 3.80 -5.64 -9.50
CA ARG A 426 2.52 -5.57 -8.78
C ARG A 426 2.68 -5.01 -7.37
N ARG A 427 3.82 -5.26 -6.72
CA ARG A 427 4.13 -4.81 -5.36
C ARG A 427 5.54 -4.24 -5.30
N PRO A 428 5.74 -2.99 -5.75
CA PRO A 428 7.06 -2.37 -5.79
C PRO A 428 7.64 -2.13 -4.39
N TYR A 429 6.79 -2.07 -3.37
CA TYR A 429 7.17 -1.99 -1.96
C TYR A 429 7.03 -3.36 -1.30
N SER A 430 8.09 -4.15 -1.36
CA SER A 430 8.08 -5.52 -0.83
C SER A 430 9.48 -5.96 -0.40
N VAL A 431 9.50 -6.99 0.44
CA VAL A 431 10.72 -7.75 0.72
C VAL A 431 10.78 -8.92 -0.25
N VAL A 432 11.77 -8.95 -1.12
CA VAL A 432 12.02 -10.08 -2.01
C VAL A 432 12.97 -11.05 -1.32
N LEU A 433 12.47 -12.22 -0.98
CA LEU A 433 13.22 -13.30 -0.34
C LEU A 433 13.57 -14.38 -1.36
N LEU A 434 14.85 -14.47 -1.71
CA LEU A 434 15.41 -15.53 -2.53
C LEU A 434 15.99 -16.62 -1.61
N ASP A 435 15.29 -17.72 -1.48
CA ASP A 435 15.64 -18.78 -0.52
C ASP A 435 16.57 -19.82 -1.16
N GLU A 436 17.58 -20.29 -0.41
CA GLU A 436 18.57 -21.28 -0.84
C GLU A 436 19.36 -20.91 -2.13
N VAL A 437 19.88 -19.67 -2.16
CA VAL A 437 20.55 -19.10 -3.35
C VAL A 437 21.75 -19.90 -3.85
N GLU A 438 22.40 -20.70 -3.00
CA GLU A 438 23.48 -21.60 -3.38
C GLU A 438 23.06 -22.68 -4.39
N LYS A 439 21.77 -22.95 -4.54
CA LYS A 439 21.22 -23.93 -5.49
C LYS A 439 20.91 -23.33 -6.87
N ALA A 440 20.93 -22.00 -6.98
CA ALA A 440 20.58 -21.31 -8.21
C ALA A 440 21.61 -21.54 -9.32
N HIS A 441 21.14 -21.52 -10.57
CA HIS A 441 22.03 -21.51 -11.74
C HIS A 441 22.87 -20.20 -11.76
N PRO A 442 24.13 -20.24 -12.20
CA PRO A 442 25.00 -19.05 -12.25
C PRO A 442 24.42 -17.84 -12.99
N GLU A 443 23.62 -18.01 -14.02
CA GLU A 443 22.96 -16.95 -14.76
C GLU A 443 21.96 -16.15 -13.90
N VAL A 444 21.42 -16.71 -12.81
CA VAL A 444 20.57 -15.96 -11.87
C VAL A 444 21.35 -14.83 -11.22
N PHE A 445 22.61 -15.07 -10.86
CA PHE A 445 23.45 -14.03 -10.26
C PHE A 445 23.77 -12.91 -11.24
N ASP A 446 23.92 -13.21 -12.54
CA ASP A 446 24.15 -12.20 -13.56
C ASP A 446 22.90 -11.27 -13.72
N ILE A 447 21.68 -11.82 -13.58
CA ILE A 447 20.44 -11.03 -13.51
C ILE A 447 20.40 -10.20 -12.24
N LEU A 448 20.73 -10.78 -11.09
CA LEU A 448 20.71 -10.07 -9.80
C LEU A 448 21.75 -8.95 -9.75
N LEU A 449 22.89 -9.09 -10.44
CA LEU A 449 23.86 -8.00 -10.57
C LEU A 449 23.24 -6.76 -11.20
N GLN A 450 22.42 -6.90 -12.22
CA GLN A 450 21.71 -5.77 -12.83
C GLN A 450 20.76 -5.09 -11.83
N VAL A 451 20.04 -5.88 -11.03
CA VAL A 451 19.18 -5.34 -9.96
C VAL A 451 19.98 -4.59 -8.90
N LEU A 452 21.14 -5.16 -8.50
CA LEU A 452 22.00 -4.58 -7.45
C LEU A 452 22.72 -3.31 -7.91
N ASP A 453 23.02 -3.16 -9.20
CA ASP A 453 23.74 -2.01 -9.75
C ASP A 453 22.81 -0.88 -10.18
N ASP A 454 21.77 -1.21 -10.95
CA ASP A 454 20.89 -0.23 -11.60
C ASP A 454 19.52 -0.08 -10.91
N GLY A 455 19.22 -0.90 -9.89
CA GLY A 455 17.91 -0.93 -9.23
C GLY A 455 16.75 -1.24 -10.17
N ARG A 456 17.03 -1.80 -11.35
CA ARG A 456 16.04 -2.05 -12.41
C ARG A 456 16.31 -3.40 -13.07
N LEU A 457 15.25 -3.98 -13.60
CA LEU A 457 15.35 -5.22 -14.38
C LEU A 457 14.39 -5.16 -15.57
N THR A 458 14.87 -5.42 -16.77
CA THR A 458 14.04 -5.47 -17.98
C THR A 458 13.46 -6.88 -18.13
N ASP A 459 12.15 -6.99 -18.24
CA ASP A 459 11.45 -8.27 -18.42
C ASP A 459 11.59 -8.80 -19.86
N GLY A 460 11.14 -10.03 -20.08
CA GLY A 460 11.16 -10.66 -21.41
C GLY A 460 10.27 -9.96 -22.45
N GLN A 461 9.42 -9.02 -22.04
CA GLN A 461 8.56 -8.20 -22.91
C GLN A 461 9.15 -6.81 -23.20
N GLY A 462 10.35 -6.52 -22.69
CA GLY A 462 11.03 -5.24 -22.86
C GLY A 462 10.58 -4.15 -21.87
N ARG A 463 9.77 -4.48 -20.83
CA ARG A 463 9.35 -3.53 -19.82
C ARG A 463 10.39 -3.47 -18.71
N THR A 464 10.73 -2.27 -18.27
CA THR A 464 11.65 -2.05 -17.15
C THR A 464 10.87 -2.07 -15.84
N VAL A 465 11.25 -2.94 -14.91
CA VAL A 465 10.69 -3.06 -13.57
C VAL A 465 11.63 -2.41 -12.56
N ASP A 466 11.09 -1.57 -11.70
CA ASP A 466 11.83 -0.81 -10.69
C ASP A 466 11.97 -1.61 -9.39
N PHE A 467 13.21 -1.80 -8.91
CA PHE A 467 13.58 -2.51 -7.70
C PHE A 467 14.12 -1.57 -6.59
N ARG A 468 14.17 -0.26 -6.81
CA ARG A 468 14.77 0.70 -5.86
C ARG A 468 14.05 0.73 -4.51
N ASN A 469 12.75 0.43 -4.50
CA ASN A 469 11.93 0.38 -3.29
C ASN A 469 11.84 -1.02 -2.66
N VAL A 470 12.56 -1.99 -3.19
CA VAL A 470 12.60 -3.38 -2.73
C VAL A 470 13.72 -3.56 -1.71
N ILE A 471 13.49 -4.43 -0.71
CA ILE A 471 14.56 -5.00 0.10
C ILE A 471 14.82 -6.42 -0.40
N LEU A 472 16.02 -6.65 -0.90
CA LEU A 472 16.45 -7.94 -1.42
C LEU A 472 17.13 -8.75 -0.33
N VAL A 473 16.52 -9.85 0.05
CA VAL A 473 17.08 -10.79 1.05
C VAL A 473 17.36 -12.12 0.37
N LEU A 474 18.63 -12.52 0.41
CA LEU A 474 19.08 -13.81 -0.08
C LEU A 474 19.39 -14.69 1.13
N THR A 475 18.93 -15.95 1.16
CA THR A 475 19.27 -16.87 2.24
C THR A 475 20.12 -18.01 1.73
N SER A 476 21.06 -18.45 2.56
CA SER A 476 21.90 -19.62 2.28
C SER A 476 22.23 -20.40 3.55
N ASN A 477 22.44 -21.69 3.38
CA ASN A 477 22.90 -22.60 4.43
C ASN A 477 24.39 -22.91 4.31
N LEU A 478 25.12 -22.24 3.42
CA LEU A 478 26.56 -22.44 3.24
C LEU A 478 27.33 -22.17 4.54
N GLY A 479 28.27 -23.03 4.85
CA GLY A 479 29.11 -22.90 6.05
C GLY A 479 28.41 -23.16 7.38
N SER A 480 27.14 -23.59 7.39
CA SER A 480 26.36 -23.82 8.61
C SER A 480 27.01 -24.86 9.55
N GLN A 481 27.76 -25.80 9.01
CA GLN A 481 28.51 -26.79 9.79
C GLN A 481 29.55 -26.19 10.75
N PHE A 482 30.16 -25.08 10.38
CA PHE A 482 31.13 -24.41 11.23
C PHE A 482 30.47 -23.59 12.35
N LEU A 483 29.25 -23.13 12.15
CA LEU A 483 28.50 -22.36 13.15
C LEU A 483 28.00 -23.23 14.32
N THR A 484 27.83 -24.51 14.12
CA THR A 484 27.35 -25.46 15.13
C THR A 484 28.46 -26.09 15.98
N ASP A 485 29.74 -25.87 15.63
CA ASP A 485 30.86 -26.41 16.42
C ASP A 485 31.08 -25.62 17.71
N PRO A 486 30.91 -26.19 18.91
CA PRO A 486 31.07 -25.48 20.17
C PRO A 486 32.53 -25.16 20.54
N LEU A 487 33.53 -25.76 19.86
CA LEU A 487 34.95 -25.62 20.19
C LEU A 487 35.64 -24.47 19.49
N THR A 488 35.04 -23.93 18.41
CA THR A 488 35.64 -22.89 17.58
C THR A 488 35.24 -21.50 18.07
N SER A 489 36.17 -20.53 18.06
CA SER A 489 35.87 -19.14 18.45
C SER A 489 34.94 -18.45 17.45
N PRO A 490 34.15 -17.43 17.87
CA PRO A 490 33.25 -16.71 16.98
C PRO A 490 33.96 -16.11 15.74
N GLU A 491 35.18 -15.61 15.90
CA GLU A 491 35.97 -15.03 14.79
C GLU A 491 36.42 -16.12 13.79
N GLU A 492 36.86 -17.26 14.28
CA GLU A 492 37.25 -18.39 13.43
C GLU A 492 36.04 -18.94 12.66
N LYS A 493 34.89 -19.11 13.34
CA LYS A 493 33.62 -19.48 12.69
C LYS A 493 33.26 -18.55 11.54
N ARG A 494 33.35 -17.24 11.79
CA ARG A 494 33.08 -16.23 10.77
C ARG A 494 34.02 -16.35 9.58
N ASN A 495 35.33 -16.52 9.81
CA ASN A 495 36.32 -16.65 8.77
C ASN A 495 36.12 -17.94 7.93
N GLU A 496 35.79 -19.05 8.55
CA GLU A 496 35.52 -20.30 7.85
C GLU A 496 34.26 -20.21 6.99
N VAL A 497 33.17 -19.66 7.54
CA VAL A 497 31.94 -19.41 6.77
C VAL A 497 32.21 -18.50 5.58
N MET A 498 32.92 -17.37 5.79
CA MET A 498 33.24 -16.44 4.72
C MET A 498 34.14 -17.06 3.64
N SER A 499 35.05 -17.95 4.01
CA SER A 499 35.88 -18.69 3.05
C SER A 499 35.03 -19.57 2.11
N VAL A 500 34.03 -20.28 2.65
CA VAL A 500 33.10 -21.08 1.85
C VAL A 500 32.23 -20.22 0.94
N VAL A 501 31.73 -19.10 1.45
CA VAL A 501 30.92 -18.14 0.69
C VAL A 501 31.71 -17.55 -0.48
N GLN A 502 32.95 -17.12 -0.24
CA GLN A 502 33.84 -16.58 -1.28
C GLN A 502 34.22 -17.63 -2.34
N ALA A 503 34.26 -18.91 -1.96
CA ALA A 503 34.48 -19.99 -2.91
C ALA A 503 33.23 -20.33 -3.76
N SER A 504 32.04 -20.05 -3.23
CA SER A 504 30.75 -20.40 -3.86
C SER A 504 30.17 -19.30 -4.74
N PHE A 505 30.42 -18.03 -4.41
CA PHE A 505 29.89 -16.88 -5.13
C PHE A 505 30.99 -16.05 -5.77
N LYS A 506 30.69 -15.44 -6.92
CA LYS A 506 31.62 -14.52 -7.58
C LYS A 506 31.92 -13.32 -6.66
N PRO A 507 33.18 -12.87 -6.53
CA PRO A 507 33.54 -11.70 -5.72
C PRO A 507 32.79 -10.45 -6.11
N GLU A 508 32.49 -10.27 -7.40
CA GLU A 508 31.72 -9.18 -7.95
C GLU A 508 30.31 -9.12 -7.33
N PHE A 509 29.64 -10.26 -7.20
CA PHE A 509 28.33 -10.34 -6.60
C PHE A 509 28.35 -10.00 -5.10
N LEU A 510 29.28 -10.56 -4.35
CA LEU A 510 29.40 -10.30 -2.91
C LEU A 510 29.69 -8.83 -2.59
N ASN A 511 30.49 -8.16 -3.43
CA ASN A 511 30.83 -6.74 -3.26
C ASN A 511 29.68 -5.77 -3.58
N ARG A 512 28.60 -6.25 -4.19
CA ARG A 512 27.40 -5.43 -4.51
C ARG A 512 26.35 -5.50 -3.42
N LEU A 513 26.43 -6.48 -2.53
CA LEU A 513 25.54 -6.59 -1.38
C LEU A 513 25.90 -5.52 -0.33
N ASP A 514 24.87 -4.99 0.33
CA ASP A 514 25.08 -4.01 1.41
C ASP A 514 25.68 -4.66 2.64
N ASP A 515 25.27 -5.91 2.96
CA ASP A 515 25.87 -6.66 4.06
C ASP A 515 25.69 -8.17 3.91
N ILE A 516 26.62 -8.92 4.53
CA ILE A 516 26.59 -10.39 4.67
C ILE A 516 26.41 -10.71 6.14
N ILE A 517 25.22 -11.16 6.50
CA ILE A 517 24.78 -11.33 7.87
C ILE A 517 24.81 -12.81 8.26
N ILE A 518 25.57 -13.13 9.29
CA ILE A 518 25.69 -14.48 9.83
C ILE A 518 24.75 -14.64 11.01
N PHE A 519 23.83 -15.58 10.90
CA PHE A 519 22.90 -15.96 11.98
C PHE A 519 23.55 -17.03 12.85
N GLU A 520 23.59 -16.76 14.13
CA GLU A 520 24.14 -17.67 15.12
C GLU A 520 23.18 -18.82 15.45
N ALA A 521 23.72 -19.93 15.97
CA ALA A 521 22.91 -21.00 16.51
C ALA A 521 22.20 -20.52 17.78
N LEU A 522 20.93 -20.91 17.96
CA LEU A 522 20.14 -20.51 19.11
C LEU A 522 20.60 -21.21 20.39
N SER A 523 20.67 -20.46 21.49
CA SER A 523 20.90 -21.01 22.83
C SER A 523 19.63 -21.66 23.40
N LYS A 524 19.75 -22.41 24.51
CA LYS A 524 18.60 -23.01 25.20
C LYS A 524 17.66 -21.96 25.79
N GLU A 525 18.22 -20.87 26.29
CA GLU A 525 17.48 -19.74 26.86
C GLU A 525 16.61 -19.07 25.77
N GLU A 526 17.20 -18.81 24.61
CA GLU A 526 16.52 -18.24 23.46
C GLU A 526 15.41 -19.15 22.91
N LEU A 527 15.62 -20.47 22.97
CA LEU A 527 14.58 -21.44 22.62
C LEU A 527 13.39 -21.38 23.58
N GLY A 528 13.64 -21.15 24.88
CA GLY A 528 12.59 -20.92 25.87
C GLY A 528 11.71 -19.71 25.52
N GLU A 529 12.33 -18.59 25.11
CA GLU A 529 11.60 -17.40 24.65
C GLU A 529 10.80 -17.68 23.36
N ILE A 530 11.35 -18.47 22.43
CA ILE A 530 10.63 -18.90 21.21
C ILE A 530 9.41 -19.78 21.55
N VAL A 531 9.51 -20.65 22.58
CA VAL A 531 8.36 -21.42 23.09
C VAL A 531 7.25 -20.48 23.51
N GLU A 532 7.55 -19.41 24.28
CA GLU A 532 6.54 -18.43 24.71
C GLU A 532 5.83 -17.77 23.51
N ILE A 533 6.58 -17.35 22.49
CA ILE A 533 5.99 -16.78 21.27
C ILE A 533 5.05 -17.77 20.56
N GLN A 534 5.43 -19.07 20.48
CA GLN A 534 4.57 -20.07 19.85
C GLN A 534 3.31 -20.36 20.70
N LEU A 535 3.44 -20.38 22.02
CA LEU A 535 2.31 -20.55 22.94
C LEU A 535 1.35 -19.36 22.88
N ALA A 536 1.87 -18.12 22.86
CA ALA A 536 1.07 -16.91 22.70
C ALA A 536 0.27 -16.90 21.38
N ARG A 537 0.87 -17.38 20.28
CA ARG A 537 0.17 -17.56 18.98
C ARG A 537 -1.00 -18.54 19.06
N ILE A 538 -0.86 -19.62 19.84
CA ILE A 538 -1.97 -20.57 20.09
C ILE A 538 -3.01 -19.90 20.97
N ALA A 539 -2.63 -19.29 22.08
CA ALA A 539 -3.53 -18.60 23.01
C ALA A 539 -4.38 -17.55 22.28
N LYS A 540 -3.79 -16.75 21.39
CA LYS A 540 -4.51 -15.76 20.59
C LYS A 540 -5.61 -16.38 19.72
N ARG A 541 -5.40 -17.59 19.16
CA ARG A 541 -6.43 -18.29 18.37
C ARG A 541 -7.58 -18.86 19.22
N LEU A 542 -7.32 -19.06 20.52
CA LEU A 542 -8.31 -19.56 21.47
C LEU A 542 -9.20 -18.46 22.04
N THR A 543 -8.82 -17.20 21.87
CA THR A 543 -9.56 -16.04 22.37
C THR A 543 -10.98 -15.96 21.78
N ASP A 544 -11.15 -16.33 20.51
CA ASP A 544 -12.47 -16.35 19.85
C ASP A 544 -13.46 -17.32 20.53
N ARG A 545 -12.94 -18.37 21.19
CA ARG A 545 -13.71 -19.33 21.99
C ARG A 545 -13.71 -19.03 23.48
N ARG A 546 -13.16 -17.88 23.89
CA ARG A 546 -13.00 -17.47 25.30
C ARG A 546 -12.21 -18.49 26.14
N LEU A 547 -11.35 -19.28 25.51
CA LEU A 547 -10.49 -20.24 26.19
C LEU A 547 -9.20 -19.55 26.63
N SER A 548 -8.74 -19.83 27.85
CA SER A 548 -7.42 -19.43 28.32
C SER A 548 -6.49 -20.64 28.37
N LEU A 549 -5.23 -20.43 27.96
CA LEU A 549 -4.19 -21.45 27.96
C LEU A 549 -3.15 -21.10 29.03
N GLU A 550 -2.91 -21.98 29.96
CA GLU A 550 -1.81 -21.89 30.94
C GLU A 550 -0.86 -23.06 30.74
N VAL A 551 0.43 -22.77 30.67
CA VAL A 551 1.46 -23.79 30.49
C VAL A 551 2.42 -23.69 31.67
N THR A 552 2.67 -24.82 32.34
CA THR A 552 3.57 -24.88 33.50
C THR A 552 5.04 -24.72 33.07
N ASP A 553 5.90 -24.26 33.98
CA ASP A 553 7.34 -24.13 33.72
C ASP A 553 8.00 -25.46 33.36
N ALA A 554 7.53 -26.56 33.95
CA ALA A 554 7.99 -27.92 33.62
C ALA A 554 7.66 -28.30 32.16
N ALA A 555 6.45 -27.95 31.70
CA ALA A 555 6.05 -28.18 30.31
C ALA A 555 6.84 -27.29 29.33
N ARG A 556 7.10 -26.02 29.68
CA ARG A 556 7.92 -25.10 28.89
C ARG A 556 9.34 -25.58 28.71
N SER A 557 9.99 -25.95 29.82
CA SER A 557 11.36 -26.50 29.79
C SER A 557 11.46 -27.77 28.96
N TRP A 558 10.47 -28.65 29.09
CA TRP A 558 10.42 -29.88 28.28
C TRP A 558 10.25 -29.57 26.77
N LEU A 559 9.38 -28.62 26.42
CA LEU A 559 9.21 -28.18 25.02
C LEU A 559 10.48 -27.60 24.44
N ALA A 560 11.22 -26.80 25.22
CA ALA A 560 12.48 -26.22 24.79
C ALA A 560 13.56 -27.31 24.59
N ASP A 561 13.68 -28.27 25.50
CA ASP A 561 14.66 -29.35 25.42
C ASP A 561 14.35 -30.34 24.27
N GLU A 562 13.11 -30.80 24.15
CA GLU A 562 12.69 -31.77 23.12
C GLU A 562 12.57 -31.14 21.71
N GLY A 563 12.25 -29.83 21.67
CA GLY A 563 12.13 -29.05 20.43
C GLY A 563 13.45 -28.56 19.86
N TYR A 564 14.58 -28.81 20.54
CA TYR A 564 15.91 -28.40 20.10
C TYR A 564 16.58 -29.48 19.23
N ASP A 565 17.04 -29.04 18.07
CA ASP A 565 17.91 -29.84 17.21
C ASP A 565 19.06 -28.93 16.70
N PRO A 566 20.33 -29.26 16.97
CA PRO A 566 21.47 -28.45 16.54
C PRO A 566 21.54 -28.20 15.03
N ALA A 567 21.04 -29.14 14.21
CA ALA A 567 21.05 -29.04 12.76
C ALA A 567 19.84 -28.27 12.19
N TYR A 568 18.69 -28.33 12.87
CA TYR A 568 17.42 -27.77 12.40
C TYR A 568 16.89 -26.59 13.24
N GLY A 569 17.64 -26.19 14.28
CA GLY A 569 17.30 -25.05 15.14
C GLY A 569 15.91 -25.16 15.79
N ALA A 570 15.13 -24.10 15.76
CA ALA A 570 13.77 -24.05 16.31
C ALA A 570 12.68 -24.63 15.37
N ARG A 571 13.03 -25.16 14.20
CA ARG A 571 12.04 -25.72 13.25
C ARG A 571 11.27 -26.92 13.79
N PRO A 572 11.89 -27.87 14.52
CA PRO A 572 11.18 -28.97 15.17
C PRO A 572 10.23 -28.50 16.27
N LEU A 573 10.57 -27.45 17.01
CA LEU A 573 9.78 -26.90 18.12
C LEU A 573 8.34 -26.54 17.68
N ARG A 574 8.18 -25.86 16.56
CA ARG A 574 6.84 -25.51 16.05
C ARG A 574 5.97 -26.75 15.81
N ARG A 575 6.56 -27.82 15.27
CA ARG A 575 5.85 -29.08 15.02
C ARG A 575 5.53 -29.80 16.33
N LEU A 576 6.44 -29.74 17.29
CA LEU A 576 6.24 -30.31 18.62
C LEU A 576 5.09 -29.63 19.34
N VAL A 577 5.08 -28.30 19.40
CA VAL A 577 4.01 -27.50 20.02
C VAL A 577 2.66 -27.77 19.32
N GLN A 578 2.64 -27.84 18.00
CA GLN A 578 1.42 -28.17 17.25
C GLN A 578 0.91 -29.57 17.62
N ARG A 579 1.77 -30.58 17.66
CA ARG A 579 1.39 -31.97 17.94
C ARG A 579 0.95 -32.17 19.39
N GLU A 580 1.76 -31.65 20.34
CA GLU A 580 1.57 -31.93 21.78
C GLU A 580 0.45 -31.05 22.40
N ILE A 581 0.25 -29.85 21.88
CA ILE A 581 -0.78 -28.92 22.39
C ILE A 581 -1.91 -28.76 21.37
N GLY A 582 -1.63 -28.29 20.16
CA GLY A 582 -2.64 -27.94 19.17
C GLY A 582 -3.57 -29.12 18.79
N ASP A 583 -2.98 -30.26 18.39
CA ASP A 583 -3.75 -31.41 17.93
C ASP A 583 -4.48 -32.13 19.10
N ARG A 584 -3.90 -32.10 20.30
CA ARG A 584 -4.55 -32.66 21.49
C ARG A 584 -5.71 -31.79 21.95
N LEU A 585 -5.50 -30.48 22.03
CA LEU A 585 -6.56 -29.54 22.37
C LEU A 585 -7.72 -29.59 21.36
N ALA A 586 -7.41 -29.67 20.07
CA ALA A 586 -8.44 -29.81 19.03
C ALA A 586 -9.30 -31.09 19.26
N ARG A 587 -8.67 -32.22 19.63
CA ARG A 587 -9.41 -33.45 19.94
C ARG A 587 -10.29 -33.29 21.18
N MET A 588 -9.78 -32.69 22.25
CA MET A 588 -10.55 -32.42 23.48
C MET A 588 -11.74 -31.52 23.23
N LEU A 589 -11.58 -30.49 22.39
CA LEU A 589 -12.67 -29.58 21.99
C LEU A 589 -13.75 -30.32 21.18
N LEU A 590 -13.33 -31.15 20.22
CA LEU A 590 -14.27 -31.94 19.40
C LEU A 590 -14.97 -33.06 20.21
N ALA A 591 -14.30 -33.62 21.23
CA ALA A 591 -14.87 -34.61 22.12
C ALA A 591 -15.78 -33.99 23.19
N GLY A 592 -15.84 -32.65 23.31
CA GLY A 592 -16.60 -31.97 24.36
C GLY A 592 -15.97 -32.05 25.76
N GLU A 593 -14.71 -32.45 25.84
CA GLU A 593 -13.94 -32.50 27.11
C GLU A 593 -13.47 -31.12 27.57
N VAL A 594 -13.42 -30.15 26.64
CA VAL A 594 -13.15 -28.74 26.89
C VAL A 594 -14.28 -27.93 26.28
N LEU A 595 -14.87 -27.05 27.08
CA LEU A 595 -15.99 -26.18 26.68
C LEU A 595 -15.54 -24.72 26.59
N ASP A 596 -16.26 -23.93 25.80
CA ASP A 596 -15.97 -22.50 25.65
C ASP A 596 -16.01 -21.78 27.02
N GLY A 597 -15.05 -20.92 27.27
CA GLY A 597 -14.92 -20.18 28.54
C GLY A 597 -14.07 -20.86 29.60
N GLN A 598 -13.60 -22.09 29.36
CA GLN A 598 -12.74 -22.81 30.31
C GLN A 598 -11.24 -22.44 30.17
N LYS A 599 -10.49 -22.73 31.23
CA LYS A 599 -9.04 -22.65 31.27
C LYS A 599 -8.44 -24.02 30.98
N VAL A 600 -7.49 -24.09 30.06
CA VAL A 600 -6.73 -25.31 29.76
C VAL A 600 -5.34 -25.20 30.36
N VAL A 601 -5.00 -26.12 31.25
CA VAL A 601 -3.68 -26.22 31.86
C VAL A 601 -2.89 -27.32 31.16
N VAL A 602 -1.70 -26.94 30.66
CA VAL A 602 -0.75 -27.86 30.03
C VAL A 602 0.39 -28.11 31.03
N ASP A 603 0.59 -29.35 31.40
CA ASP A 603 1.56 -29.74 32.40
C ASP A 603 2.44 -30.93 31.96
N ARG A 604 3.60 -31.08 32.58
CA ARG A 604 4.50 -32.22 32.42
C ARG A 604 4.46 -33.04 33.68
N VAL A 605 3.96 -34.27 33.59
CA VAL A 605 3.97 -35.23 34.72
C VAL A 605 5.19 -36.16 34.57
N ASP A 606 5.96 -36.29 35.64
CA ASP A 606 7.12 -37.18 35.68
C ASP A 606 6.75 -38.60 35.31
N GLY A 607 7.46 -39.19 34.33
CA GLY A 607 7.23 -40.53 33.86
C GLY A 607 6.20 -40.66 32.70
N SER A 608 5.63 -39.55 32.19
CA SER A 608 4.80 -39.55 30.99
C SER A 608 5.63 -39.29 29.73
N ASP A 609 5.25 -39.94 28.59
CA ASP A 609 5.93 -39.77 27.29
C ASP A 609 5.52 -38.47 26.54
N GLY A 610 4.95 -37.46 27.22
CA GLY A 610 4.49 -36.23 26.60
C GLY A 610 3.84 -35.27 27.59
N LEU A 611 3.19 -34.21 27.10
CA LEU A 611 2.46 -33.26 27.91
C LEU A 611 1.06 -33.76 28.27
N THR A 612 0.52 -33.34 29.40
CA THR A 612 -0.87 -33.60 29.82
C THR A 612 -1.66 -32.33 29.73
N LEU A 613 -2.87 -32.38 29.15
CA LEU A 613 -3.81 -31.25 29.08
C LEU A 613 -5.00 -31.52 29.99
N ARG A 614 -5.39 -30.53 30.79
CA ARG A 614 -6.56 -30.60 31.68
C ARG A 614 -7.39 -29.35 31.53
N ALA A 615 -8.72 -29.51 31.49
CA ALA A 615 -9.64 -28.38 31.56
C ALA A 615 -9.93 -28.04 33.02
N GLU A 616 -9.87 -26.78 33.38
CA GLU A 616 -10.21 -26.24 34.70
C GLU A 616 -11.25 -25.12 34.54
N GLY A 617 -12.20 -25.03 35.49
CA GLY A 617 -13.24 -24.02 35.53
C GLY A 617 -14.65 -24.55 35.25
N GLU A 618 -15.67 -23.81 35.71
CA GLU A 618 -17.08 -24.13 35.42
C GLU A 618 -17.39 -23.86 33.94
N ALA A 619 -18.00 -24.84 33.29
CA ALA A 619 -18.46 -24.70 31.92
C ALA A 619 -19.61 -23.70 31.84
N HIS A 620 -19.46 -22.63 31.08
CA HIS A 620 -20.62 -21.85 30.63
C HIS A 620 -21.33 -22.65 29.54
N LEU A 621 -22.27 -23.50 29.95
CA LEU A 621 -23.20 -24.17 29.04
C LEU A 621 -24.14 -23.09 28.44
N PRO A 622 -24.24 -22.94 27.13
CA PRO A 622 -25.39 -22.27 26.56
C PRO A 622 -26.62 -23.07 26.99
N SER A 623 -27.61 -22.39 27.58
CA SER A 623 -28.85 -23.03 28.03
C SER A 623 -29.42 -23.86 26.88
N SER A 624 -29.36 -25.17 27.03
CA SER A 624 -29.86 -26.12 26.05
C SER A 624 -31.38 -25.98 25.98
N ALA A 625 -31.88 -25.73 24.77
CA ALA A 625 -33.26 -25.93 24.40
C ALA A 625 -33.79 -27.25 24.98
N SER A 626 -34.87 -27.15 25.70
CA SER A 626 -35.71 -28.21 26.23
C SER A 626 -35.87 -29.37 25.23
N ALA A 627 -35.42 -30.55 25.64
CA ALA A 627 -35.73 -31.78 24.97
C ALA A 627 -37.26 -32.01 25.00
N ALA A 628 -37.90 -31.95 23.85
CA ALA A 628 -39.24 -32.45 23.66
C ALA A 628 -39.26 -33.96 23.84
N SER A 629 -39.98 -34.47 24.85
CA SER A 629 -40.27 -35.87 25.00
C SER A 629 -41.25 -36.37 23.91
N PRO A 630 -41.11 -37.61 23.43
CA PRO A 630 -42.02 -38.16 22.46
C PRO A 630 -43.28 -38.76 23.15
N VAL A 631 -44.44 -38.40 22.66
CA VAL A 631 -45.64 -39.25 22.67
C VAL A 631 -46.27 -39.23 21.27
#